data_e9e2913345ad34c059e0d9f4659b0ed2
#
_entry.id   e9e2913345ad34c059e0d9f4659b0ed2
#
_cell.length_a   1.000
_cell.length_b   1.000
_cell.length_c   1.000
_cell.angle_alpha   90.00
_cell.angle_beta   90.00
_cell.angle_gamma   90.00
#
_symmetry.space_group_name_H-M   'P 1'
#
loop_
_entity.id
_entity.type
_entity.pdbx_description
1 polymer ?
#
loop_
_entity_poly.entity_id
_entity_poly.type
_entity_poly.pdbx_seq_one_letter_code
_entity_poly.pdbx_strand_id
1 'polypeptide(L)'
;MIKKLLRGIALVLLIGMLGASLVACSDDEGEYIPEGMQIANCAGDDFRLYVPTSWNLNNSYGVAGAYYNASVQSTVSVVKYPVTEEMKAALPEGGDATKNAARLDAFAELYCKASIASQAVGEVLVEENDLSISLLDDVTAHQYHYYATVKGENLHFLQVIGERGGAFYVFTFTCSPDLYENLLTDVEKMLTEFIFADPYNPDDYARAPGEEAAPEGMILVSNKDVAYRFYAPDTWKTNYDQQIFAAYREDDRSSVSVVPYMPQKEGMSVAEYFGICKNQMLEIGGEDSLVMISEEEVKLGGRNATAYVYTYVIGGKTYQYKQIIAVYRSMVYSMTYTATPENFHKHLADVDAMIDAFEFR
;
A
#
# COMPACT_ATOMS: atom_id res chain seq x y z
N MET A 1 -13.60 10.80 -15.90
CA MET A 1 -13.53 9.60 -15.06
C MET A 1 -12.11 9.32 -14.59
N ILE A 2 -11.10 9.38 -15.42
CA ILE A 2 -9.65 9.23 -15.12
C ILE A 2 -9.18 10.13 -13.94
N LYS A 3 -9.66 11.38 -13.83
CA LYS A 3 -9.31 12.29 -12.73
C LYS A 3 -9.77 11.85 -11.32
N LYS A 4 -10.68 10.87 -11.22
CA LYS A 4 -11.15 10.35 -9.91
C LYS A 4 -10.30 9.16 -9.43
N LEU A 5 -9.80 8.34 -10.36
CA LEU A 5 -8.89 7.23 -10.06
C LEU A 5 -7.54 7.75 -9.56
N LEU A 6 -7.00 8.81 -10.21
CA LEU A 6 -5.74 9.45 -9.85
C LEU A 6 -5.71 10.05 -8.42
N ARG A 7 -6.87 10.38 -7.84
CA ARG A 7 -6.90 10.93 -6.47
C ARG A 7 -6.69 9.89 -5.36
N GLY A 8 -6.93 8.61 -5.62
CA GLY A 8 -6.64 7.52 -4.69
C GLY A 8 -5.15 7.17 -4.68
N ILE A 9 -4.51 7.16 -5.84
CA ILE A 9 -3.09 6.80 -6.03
C ILE A 9 -2.16 7.88 -5.46
N ALA A 10 -2.54 9.16 -5.56
CA ALA A 10 -1.73 10.28 -5.07
C ALA A 10 -1.51 10.29 -3.55
N LEU A 11 -2.41 9.66 -2.78
CA LEU A 11 -2.32 9.67 -1.31
C LEU A 11 -1.26 8.68 -0.78
N VAL A 12 -0.94 7.63 -1.51
CA VAL A 12 -0.03 6.56 -1.06
C VAL A 12 1.44 6.95 -1.19
N LEU A 13 1.80 7.78 -2.16
CA LEU A 13 3.19 8.20 -2.40
C LEU A 13 3.68 9.32 -1.47
N LEU A 14 2.81 9.94 -0.68
CA LEU A 14 3.11 11.22 0.00
C LEU A 14 3.29 11.15 1.52
N ILE A 15 3.04 10.00 2.17
CA ILE A 15 3.04 9.90 3.65
C ILE A 15 4.21 9.07 4.19
N GLY A 16 5.22 8.83 3.38
CA GLY A 16 6.39 8.03 3.75
C GLY A 16 7.56 8.81 4.34
N MET A 17 7.36 9.74 5.26
CA MET A 17 8.47 10.34 6.00
C MET A 17 8.16 10.41 7.48
N LEU A 18 8.90 9.67 8.22
CA LEU A 18 9.48 9.82 9.54
C LEU A 18 9.31 8.58 10.44
N GLY A 19 10.41 8.05 10.88
CA GLY A 19 10.45 7.11 11.99
C GLY A 19 11.57 6.08 11.86
N ALA A 20 12.65 6.35 12.55
CA ALA A 20 13.89 5.58 12.53
C ALA A 20 13.75 4.14 13.03
N SER A 21 14.42 3.28 12.30
CA SER A 21 15.22 2.09 12.65
C SER A 21 14.77 1.11 13.74
N LEU A 22 14.68 -0.13 13.42
CA LEU A 22 15.57 -1.27 13.69
C LEU A 22 14.82 -2.61 13.54
N VAL A 23 15.38 -3.44 12.66
CA VAL A 23 15.44 -4.90 12.70
C VAL A 23 14.24 -5.65 13.28
N ALA A 24 13.48 -6.28 12.43
CA ALA A 24 12.77 -7.51 12.77
C ALA A 24 13.13 -8.57 11.74
N CYS A 25 14.07 -9.43 12.12
CA CYS A 25 14.17 -10.75 11.52
C CYS A 25 12.90 -11.51 11.93
N SER A 26 12.07 -11.89 10.99
CA SER A 26 11.22 -13.04 11.18
C SER A 26 12.11 -14.25 11.00
N ASP A 27 12.30 -15.05 12.05
CA ASP A 27 12.88 -16.38 11.95
C ASP A 27 11.91 -17.29 11.18
N ASP A 28 11.87 -17.15 9.87
CA ASP A 28 11.44 -18.22 8.98
C ASP A 28 12.72 -19.00 8.61
N GLU A 29 12.87 -20.16 9.21
CA GLU A 29 13.96 -21.07 8.91
C GLU A 29 13.92 -21.43 7.41
N GLY A 30 14.72 -20.74 6.60
CA GLY A 30 15.01 -21.15 5.23
C GLY A 30 14.86 -20.12 4.11
N GLU A 31 14.37 -18.92 4.35
CA GLU A 31 14.30 -17.92 3.28
C GLU A 31 15.70 -17.36 2.99
N TYR A 32 16.14 -17.47 1.72
CA TYR A 32 17.43 -16.91 1.29
C TYR A 32 17.37 -15.39 1.33
N ILE A 33 18.23 -14.78 2.11
CA ILE A 33 18.46 -13.33 2.12
C ILE A 33 19.87 -13.05 1.60
N PRO A 34 20.02 -12.25 0.52
CA PRO A 34 21.33 -11.91 0.00
C PRO A 34 22.22 -11.23 1.04
N GLU A 35 23.54 -11.51 1.00
CA GLU A 35 24.50 -10.94 1.96
C GLU A 35 24.44 -9.41 2.00
N GLY A 36 24.32 -8.84 3.21
CA GLY A 36 24.23 -7.41 3.46
C GLY A 36 22.90 -6.78 3.09
N MET A 37 21.87 -7.59 2.85
CA MET A 37 20.51 -7.13 2.55
C MET A 37 19.51 -7.53 3.64
N GLN A 38 18.31 -6.97 3.55
CA GLN A 38 17.15 -7.25 4.38
C GLN A 38 15.90 -7.21 3.52
N ILE A 39 14.83 -7.87 3.96
CA ILE A 39 13.56 -7.92 3.23
C ILE A 39 12.74 -6.68 3.53
N ALA A 40 12.24 -6.01 2.46
CA ALA A 40 11.38 -4.83 2.55
C ALA A 40 9.94 -5.11 2.10
N ASN A 41 9.46 -6.33 2.31
CA ASN A 41 8.14 -6.74 1.88
C ASN A 41 7.06 -6.46 2.92
N CYS A 42 5.81 -6.37 2.42
CA CYS A 42 4.61 -6.51 3.24
C CYS A 42 4.17 -7.97 3.29
N ALA A 43 3.39 -8.32 4.31
CA ALA A 43 2.79 -9.65 4.37
C ALA A 43 1.85 -9.88 3.17
N GLY A 44 2.01 -11.03 2.50
CA GLY A 44 1.19 -11.41 1.36
C GLY A 44 1.68 -10.89 0.00
N ASP A 45 2.83 -10.19 -0.06
CA ASP A 45 3.45 -9.86 -1.34
C ASP A 45 3.90 -11.14 -2.05
N ASP A 46 3.61 -11.21 -3.36
CA ASP A 46 4.04 -12.29 -4.25
C ASP A 46 5.39 -12.04 -4.91
N PHE A 47 6.19 -11.19 -4.29
CA PHE A 47 7.57 -10.87 -4.66
C PHE A 47 8.42 -10.68 -3.41
N ARG A 48 9.74 -10.61 -3.58
CA ARG A 48 10.69 -10.21 -2.55
C ARG A 48 11.47 -9.00 -3.02
N LEU A 49 11.38 -7.93 -2.25
CA LEU A 49 12.23 -6.76 -2.40
C LEU A 49 13.31 -6.81 -1.32
N TYR A 50 14.54 -7.07 -1.73
CA TYR A 50 15.69 -7.00 -0.86
C TYR A 50 16.32 -5.60 -0.96
N VAL A 51 16.63 -5.00 0.19
CA VAL A 51 17.30 -3.70 0.27
C VAL A 51 18.54 -3.81 1.14
N PRO A 52 19.61 -3.03 0.90
CA PRO A 52 20.79 -3.04 1.77
C PRO A 52 20.40 -2.74 3.23
N THR A 53 21.10 -3.37 4.18
CA THR A 53 20.87 -3.14 5.61
C THR A 53 21.15 -1.70 6.07
N SER A 54 21.83 -0.89 5.23
CA SER A 54 22.00 0.56 5.42
C SER A 54 20.75 1.38 5.15
N TRP A 55 19.75 0.80 4.47
CA TRP A 55 18.47 1.44 4.21
C TRP A 55 17.50 1.14 5.34
N ASN A 56 16.64 2.10 5.65
CA ASN A 56 15.58 1.94 6.66
C ASN A 56 14.30 1.45 5.98
N LEU A 57 13.67 0.41 6.56
CA LEU A 57 12.43 -0.12 6.03
C LEU A 57 11.28 0.87 6.23
N ASN A 58 10.40 0.95 5.24
CA ASN A 58 9.16 1.72 5.30
C ASN A 58 8.04 1.00 4.55
N ASN A 59 7.36 0.10 5.23
CA ASN A 59 6.26 -0.70 4.70
C ASN A 59 4.91 -0.09 5.05
N SER A 60 4.85 1.23 5.13
CA SER A 60 3.61 1.94 5.43
C SER A 60 2.59 1.72 4.30
N TYR A 61 1.35 1.59 4.66
CA TYR A 61 0.23 1.50 3.72
C TYR A 61 0.22 0.29 2.77
N GLY A 62 0.86 -0.83 3.16
CA GLY A 62 0.88 -2.03 2.34
C GLY A 62 1.78 -1.93 1.10
N VAL A 63 2.70 -0.97 1.07
CA VAL A 63 3.70 -0.81 0.03
C VAL A 63 5.04 -1.31 0.56
N ALA A 64 5.65 -2.28 -0.13
CA ALA A 64 7.01 -2.70 0.14
C ALA A 64 7.96 -1.55 -0.17
N GLY A 65 8.77 -1.12 0.80
CA GLY A 65 9.62 0.03 0.57
C GLY A 65 10.68 0.27 1.63
N ALA A 66 11.64 1.12 1.28
CA ALA A 66 12.71 1.57 2.16
C ALA A 66 13.17 2.99 1.78
N TYR A 67 13.88 3.64 2.70
CA TYR A 67 14.50 4.94 2.47
C TYR A 67 15.95 4.96 2.97
N TYR A 68 16.81 5.67 2.25
CA TYR A 68 18.24 5.76 2.58
C TYR A 68 18.50 6.72 3.74
N ASN A 69 17.91 7.92 3.67
CA ASN A 69 18.10 8.96 4.69
C ASN A 69 16.83 9.81 4.84
N ALA A 70 16.33 9.97 6.06
CA ALA A 70 15.12 10.73 6.34
C ALA A 70 15.20 12.24 5.98
N SER A 71 16.43 12.82 5.98
CA SER A 71 16.65 14.23 5.60
C SER A 71 16.80 14.46 4.10
N VAL A 72 16.98 13.38 3.33
CA VAL A 72 17.11 13.40 1.87
C VAL A 72 16.07 12.44 1.32
N GLN A 73 15.21 12.91 0.44
CA GLN A 73 14.12 12.11 -0.14
C GLN A 73 14.68 11.04 -1.09
N SER A 74 15.26 9.99 -0.52
CA SER A 74 15.80 8.85 -1.27
C SER A 74 15.04 7.61 -0.83
N THR A 75 14.12 7.16 -1.67
CA THR A 75 13.20 6.07 -1.35
C THR A 75 13.17 5.05 -2.48
N VAL A 76 12.96 3.79 -2.11
CA VAL A 76 12.56 2.73 -3.03
C VAL A 76 11.22 2.17 -2.60
N SER A 77 10.43 1.75 -3.58
CA SER A 77 9.17 1.05 -3.32
C SER A 77 8.82 0.12 -4.47
N VAL A 78 8.07 -0.94 -4.16
CA VAL A 78 7.41 -1.76 -5.18
C VAL A 78 5.92 -1.76 -4.94
N VAL A 79 5.17 -1.42 -5.97
CA VAL A 79 3.71 -1.40 -5.96
C VAL A 79 3.17 -2.35 -6.99
N LYS A 80 2.24 -3.22 -6.57
CA LYS A 80 1.49 -4.12 -7.44
C LYS A 80 0.17 -3.47 -7.85
N TYR A 81 -0.09 -3.38 -9.14
CA TYR A 81 -1.33 -2.86 -9.72
C TYR A 81 -2.08 -4.00 -10.43
N PRO A 82 -3.08 -4.61 -9.81
CA PRO A 82 -3.92 -5.59 -10.49
C PRO A 82 -4.60 -4.98 -11.72
N VAL A 83 -4.61 -5.71 -12.83
CA VAL A 83 -5.23 -5.24 -14.08
C VAL A 83 -6.75 -5.26 -13.94
N THR A 84 -7.36 -4.09 -13.84
CA THR A 84 -8.81 -3.92 -13.78
C THR A 84 -9.46 -3.96 -15.16
N GLU A 85 -10.77 -4.11 -15.24
CA GLU A 85 -11.52 -4.02 -16.51
C GLU A 85 -11.36 -2.64 -17.17
N GLU A 86 -11.24 -1.57 -16.39
CA GLU A 86 -10.97 -0.22 -16.90
C GLU A 86 -9.57 -0.13 -17.52
N MET A 87 -8.56 -0.75 -16.89
CA MET A 87 -7.21 -0.85 -17.45
C MET A 87 -7.19 -1.68 -18.72
N LYS A 88 -7.92 -2.81 -18.79
CA LYS A 88 -8.03 -3.62 -20.00
C LYS A 88 -8.61 -2.83 -21.17
N ALA A 89 -9.58 -1.96 -20.90
CA ALA A 89 -10.19 -1.12 -21.92
C ALA A 89 -9.29 0.06 -22.36
N ALA A 90 -8.39 0.54 -21.49
CA ALA A 90 -7.55 1.70 -21.74
C ALA A 90 -6.17 1.33 -22.34
N LEU A 91 -5.68 0.13 -22.05
CA LEU A 91 -4.34 -0.31 -22.45
C LEU A 91 -4.38 -1.17 -23.72
N PRO A 92 -3.32 -1.14 -24.55
CA PRO A 92 -3.19 -2.07 -25.67
C PRO A 92 -3.28 -3.53 -25.21
N GLU A 93 -3.76 -4.41 -26.08
CA GLU A 93 -3.72 -5.85 -25.82
C GLU A 93 -2.27 -6.36 -25.78
N GLY A 94 -1.98 -7.23 -24.82
CA GLY A 94 -0.72 -7.95 -24.75
C GLY A 94 -0.65 -9.09 -25.78
N GLY A 95 0.49 -9.76 -25.83
CA GLY A 95 0.66 -10.93 -26.70
C GLY A 95 2.13 -11.23 -27.04
N ASP A 96 2.65 -10.62 -28.10
CA ASP A 96 4.07 -10.72 -28.43
C ASP A 96 4.90 -9.63 -27.73
N ALA A 97 6.22 -9.72 -27.84
CA ALA A 97 7.14 -8.77 -27.20
C ALA A 97 6.84 -7.30 -27.55
N THR A 98 6.50 -7.01 -28.82
CA THR A 98 6.18 -5.65 -29.27
C THR A 98 4.89 -5.13 -28.64
N LYS A 99 3.87 -5.97 -28.56
CA LYS A 99 2.59 -5.59 -27.93
C LYS A 99 2.74 -5.41 -26.42
N ASN A 100 3.52 -6.28 -25.77
CA ASN A 100 3.81 -6.16 -24.34
C ASN A 100 4.60 -4.87 -24.05
N ALA A 101 5.58 -4.52 -24.89
CA ALA A 101 6.29 -3.24 -24.78
C ALA A 101 5.34 -2.05 -24.89
N ALA A 102 4.51 -1.99 -25.94
CA ALA A 102 3.53 -0.91 -26.11
C ALA A 102 2.53 -0.83 -24.95
N ARG A 103 2.21 -1.97 -24.33
CA ARG A 103 1.33 -2.02 -23.16
C ARG A 103 2.00 -1.46 -21.91
N LEU A 104 3.28 -1.77 -21.68
CA LEU A 104 4.07 -1.18 -20.58
C LEU A 104 4.21 0.32 -20.75
N ASP A 105 4.50 0.80 -21.97
CA ASP A 105 4.63 2.24 -22.28
C ASP A 105 3.30 2.98 -22.04
N ALA A 106 2.19 2.41 -22.47
CA ALA A 106 0.86 2.97 -22.23
C ALA A 106 0.51 3.01 -20.73
N PHE A 107 0.87 1.97 -19.98
CA PHE A 107 0.68 1.95 -18.53
C PHE A 107 1.56 3.01 -17.84
N ALA A 108 2.83 3.13 -18.22
CA ALA A 108 3.74 4.13 -17.69
C ALA A 108 3.20 5.55 -17.90
N GLU A 109 2.73 5.88 -19.11
CA GLU A 109 2.18 7.21 -19.43
C GLU A 109 0.86 7.49 -18.70
N LEU A 110 -0.08 6.55 -18.74
CA LEU A 110 -1.44 6.77 -18.24
C LEU A 110 -1.55 6.71 -16.71
N TYR A 111 -0.70 5.93 -16.04
CA TYR A 111 -0.79 5.69 -14.60
C TYR A 111 0.42 6.23 -13.83
N CYS A 112 1.64 5.87 -14.21
CA CYS A 112 2.83 6.23 -13.44
C CYS A 112 3.20 7.71 -13.59
N LYS A 113 3.41 8.17 -14.80
CA LYS A 113 3.71 9.59 -15.08
C LYS A 113 2.57 10.50 -14.63
N ALA A 114 1.32 10.11 -14.87
CA ALA A 114 0.17 10.86 -14.43
C ALA A 114 0.07 10.94 -12.89
N SER A 115 0.49 9.92 -12.17
CA SER A 115 0.59 9.94 -10.70
C SER A 115 1.62 10.96 -10.23
N ILE A 116 2.82 10.95 -10.82
CA ILE A 116 3.87 11.94 -10.51
C ILE A 116 3.36 13.35 -10.85
N ALA A 117 2.76 13.56 -12.01
CA ALA A 117 2.24 14.85 -12.46
C ALA A 117 1.14 15.40 -11.55
N SER A 118 0.37 14.53 -10.89
CA SER A 118 -0.68 14.94 -9.95
C SER A 118 -0.13 15.65 -8.70
N GLN A 119 1.15 15.45 -8.40
CA GLN A 119 1.86 15.97 -7.22
C GLN A 119 2.92 17.02 -7.58
N ALA A 120 3.31 17.07 -8.85
CA ALA A 120 4.35 17.97 -9.32
C ALA A 120 3.86 19.41 -9.44
N VAL A 121 4.76 20.34 -9.22
CA VAL A 121 4.60 21.75 -9.58
C VAL A 121 5.27 21.97 -10.95
N GLY A 122 4.46 22.18 -11.98
CA GLY A 122 4.93 22.30 -13.35
C GLY A 122 4.88 21.00 -14.14
N GLU A 123 5.71 20.92 -15.16
CA GLU A 123 5.75 19.78 -16.07
C GLU A 123 6.63 18.65 -15.53
N VAL A 124 6.21 17.40 -15.77
CA VAL A 124 7.05 16.21 -15.55
C VAL A 124 7.88 16.01 -16.81
N LEU A 125 9.18 16.19 -16.67
CA LEU A 125 10.11 15.90 -17.76
C LEU A 125 10.39 14.42 -17.83
N VAL A 126 10.39 13.87 -19.04
CA VAL A 126 10.77 12.49 -19.33
C VAL A 126 12.13 12.53 -19.99
N GLU A 127 13.08 11.75 -19.51
CA GLU A 127 14.35 11.58 -20.22
C GLU A 127 14.07 10.75 -21.48
N GLU A 128 14.23 11.37 -22.65
CA GLU A 128 14.17 10.67 -23.90
C GLU A 128 15.43 9.80 -24.02
N ASN A 129 15.25 8.49 -24.20
CA ASN A 129 16.19 7.56 -24.81
C ASN A 129 16.87 6.49 -23.98
N ASP A 130 16.36 6.04 -22.88
CA ASP A 130 16.75 4.68 -22.55
C ASP A 130 15.54 3.86 -22.09
N LEU A 131 14.74 3.42 -23.08
CA LEU A 131 13.92 2.23 -22.91
C LEU A 131 14.87 1.03 -22.78
N SER A 132 15.74 1.08 -21.77
CA SER A 132 16.57 -0.05 -21.45
C SER A 132 15.63 -1.16 -21.00
N ILE A 133 15.68 -2.26 -21.72
CA ILE A 133 14.97 -3.47 -21.32
C ILE A 133 15.66 -3.93 -20.04
N SER A 134 14.92 -3.90 -18.95
CA SER A 134 15.34 -4.41 -17.66
C SER A 134 14.61 -5.72 -17.38
N LEU A 135 15.01 -6.41 -16.35
CA LEU A 135 14.29 -7.56 -15.83
C LEU A 135 13.84 -7.24 -14.39
N LEU A 136 12.63 -7.64 -14.07
CA LEU A 136 12.21 -7.89 -12.71
C LEU A 136 12.12 -9.40 -12.57
N ASP A 137 13.14 -10.01 -11.97
CA ASP A 137 13.36 -11.45 -11.96
C ASP A 137 13.43 -11.99 -13.41
N ASP A 138 12.50 -12.85 -13.81
CA ASP A 138 12.38 -13.43 -15.17
C ASP A 138 11.43 -12.65 -16.10
N VAL A 139 10.84 -11.56 -15.61
CA VAL A 139 9.84 -10.76 -16.34
C VAL A 139 10.52 -9.61 -17.07
N THR A 140 10.30 -9.53 -18.38
CA THR A 140 10.70 -8.35 -19.16
C THR A 140 10.02 -7.11 -18.62
N ALA A 141 10.82 -6.11 -18.26
CA ALA A 141 10.37 -4.84 -17.73
C ALA A 141 10.96 -3.68 -18.53
N HIS A 142 10.30 -2.55 -18.51
CA HIS A 142 10.79 -1.32 -19.10
C HIS A 142 11.21 -0.34 -18.00
N GLN A 143 12.28 0.41 -18.28
CA GLN A 143 12.82 1.41 -17.39
C GLN A 143 12.44 2.81 -17.88
N TYR A 144 11.97 3.66 -16.97
CA TYR A 144 11.54 5.03 -17.24
C TYR A 144 12.19 5.99 -16.26
N HIS A 145 12.65 7.13 -16.75
CA HIS A 145 13.20 8.21 -15.96
C HIS A 145 12.31 9.45 -16.05
N TYR A 146 11.93 9.99 -14.90
CA TYR A 146 11.13 11.21 -14.81
C TYR A 146 11.82 12.20 -13.88
N TYR A 147 11.69 13.48 -14.21
CA TYR A 147 12.13 14.59 -13.36
C TYR A 147 10.94 15.48 -13.07
N ALA A 148 10.72 15.79 -11.80
CA ALA A 148 9.62 16.63 -11.37
C ALA A 148 9.98 17.42 -10.10
N THR A 149 9.40 18.61 -9.95
CA THR A 149 9.45 19.35 -8.69
C THR A 149 8.22 18.95 -7.86
N VAL A 150 8.43 18.27 -6.74
CA VAL A 150 7.37 17.84 -5.82
C VAL A 150 7.64 18.47 -4.46
N LYS A 151 6.66 19.20 -3.92
CA LYS A 151 6.78 19.91 -2.63
C LYS A 151 8.00 20.87 -2.54
N GLY A 152 8.41 21.43 -3.66
CA GLY A 152 9.56 22.36 -3.73
C GLY A 152 10.91 21.68 -3.89
N GLU A 153 10.97 20.34 -3.90
CA GLU A 153 12.17 19.56 -4.12
C GLU A 153 12.23 19.06 -5.57
N ASN A 154 13.38 19.17 -6.21
CA ASN A 154 13.61 18.57 -7.52
C ASN A 154 13.96 17.09 -7.33
N LEU A 155 13.15 16.22 -7.90
CA LEU A 155 13.27 14.77 -7.75
C LEU A 155 13.50 14.09 -9.10
N HIS A 156 14.34 13.06 -9.07
CA HIS A 156 14.52 12.08 -10.12
C HIS A 156 13.79 10.79 -9.70
N PHE A 157 12.96 10.28 -10.60
CA PHE A 157 12.24 9.02 -10.44
C PHE A 157 12.75 8.02 -11.49
N LEU A 158 13.32 6.93 -11.03
CA LEU A 158 13.58 5.75 -11.85
C LEU A 158 12.46 4.75 -11.58
N GLN A 159 11.72 4.37 -12.62
CA GLN A 159 10.71 3.32 -12.52
C GLN A 159 11.04 2.15 -13.43
N VAL A 160 10.98 0.94 -12.87
CA VAL A 160 11.08 -0.31 -13.62
C VAL A 160 9.73 -1.00 -13.54
N ILE A 161 9.09 -1.21 -14.71
CA ILE A 161 7.71 -1.65 -14.80
C ILE A 161 7.65 -2.95 -15.58
N GLY A 162 7.12 -4.01 -14.97
CA GLY A 162 6.85 -5.31 -15.58
C GLY A 162 5.40 -5.74 -15.39
N GLU A 163 4.89 -6.62 -16.24
CA GLU A 163 3.56 -7.22 -16.11
C GLU A 163 3.69 -8.72 -15.90
N ARG A 164 3.10 -9.27 -14.82
CA ARG A 164 3.07 -10.69 -14.49
C ARG A 164 1.74 -11.08 -13.88
N GLY A 165 1.17 -12.19 -14.32
CA GLY A 165 -0.01 -12.79 -13.68
C GLY A 165 -1.25 -11.88 -13.63
N GLY A 166 -1.40 -10.95 -14.59
CA GLY A 166 -2.52 -10.01 -14.62
C GLY A 166 -2.36 -8.82 -13.69
N ALA A 167 -1.14 -8.49 -13.30
CA ALA A 167 -0.82 -7.28 -12.54
C ALA A 167 0.46 -6.62 -13.10
N PHE A 168 0.51 -5.28 -13.01
CA PHE A 168 1.75 -4.52 -13.20
C PHE A 168 2.47 -4.38 -11.87
N TYR A 169 3.78 -4.57 -11.90
CA TYR A 169 4.68 -4.34 -10.78
C TYR A 169 5.57 -3.17 -11.12
N VAL A 170 5.54 -2.16 -10.25
CA VAL A 170 6.27 -0.91 -10.44
C VAL A 170 7.29 -0.77 -9.33
N PHE A 171 8.56 -1.06 -9.64
CA PHE A 171 9.66 -0.65 -8.80
C PHE A 171 9.90 0.84 -9.03
N THR A 172 9.95 1.64 -7.98
CA THR A 172 10.23 3.08 -8.05
C THR A 172 11.37 3.42 -7.12
N PHE A 173 12.44 4.01 -7.68
CA PHE A 173 13.46 4.71 -6.93
C PHE A 173 13.27 6.21 -7.11
N THR A 174 13.25 6.95 -6.01
CA THR A 174 13.09 8.41 -6.00
C THR A 174 14.23 9.02 -5.20
N CYS A 175 14.90 10.02 -5.74
CA CYS A 175 15.93 10.77 -5.03
C CYS A 175 16.08 12.17 -5.58
N SER A 176 16.88 13.02 -4.88
CA SER A 176 17.39 14.24 -5.51
C SER A 176 18.40 13.88 -6.61
N PRO A 177 18.47 14.63 -7.71
CA PRO A 177 19.38 14.34 -8.83
C PRO A 177 20.85 14.15 -8.40
N ASP A 178 21.32 14.92 -7.42
CA ASP A 178 22.72 14.89 -6.94
C ASP A 178 23.07 13.54 -6.25
N LEU A 179 22.09 12.78 -5.78
CA LEU A 179 22.30 11.52 -5.11
C LEU A 179 22.13 10.29 -6.01
N TYR A 180 21.62 10.50 -7.21
CA TYR A 180 21.26 9.40 -8.10
C TYR A 180 22.44 8.46 -8.35
N GLU A 181 23.57 8.99 -8.83
CA GLU A 181 24.77 8.20 -9.11
C GLU A 181 25.34 7.51 -7.86
N ASN A 182 25.25 8.16 -6.70
CA ASN A 182 25.77 7.62 -5.45
C ASN A 182 24.98 6.41 -4.93
N LEU A 183 23.68 6.35 -5.25
CA LEU A 183 22.78 5.30 -4.78
C LEU A 183 22.47 4.26 -5.87
N LEU A 184 22.89 4.51 -7.11
CA LEU A 184 22.58 3.64 -8.25
C LEU A 184 23.07 2.19 -8.03
N THR A 185 24.26 2.01 -7.46
CA THR A 185 24.79 0.66 -7.16
C THR A 185 23.89 -0.12 -6.20
N ASP A 186 23.35 0.55 -5.17
CA ASP A 186 22.39 -0.08 -4.25
C ASP A 186 21.11 -0.46 -4.98
N VAL A 187 20.60 0.44 -5.83
CA VAL A 187 19.37 0.25 -6.60
C VAL A 187 19.52 -0.89 -7.62
N GLU A 188 20.63 -0.94 -8.34
CA GLU A 188 20.96 -2.03 -9.26
C GLU A 188 21.01 -3.38 -8.54
N LYS A 189 21.61 -3.40 -7.33
CA LYS A 189 21.62 -4.61 -6.51
C LYS A 189 20.20 -5.02 -6.08
N MET A 190 19.36 -4.07 -5.67
CA MET A 190 17.94 -4.33 -5.34
C MET A 190 17.18 -4.93 -6.53
N LEU A 191 17.38 -4.40 -7.74
CA LEU A 191 16.75 -4.92 -8.96
C LEU A 191 17.27 -6.30 -9.35
N THR A 192 18.57 -6.54 -9.17
CA THR A 192 19.21 -7.84 -9.48
C THR A 192 18.72 -8.94 -8.54
N GLU A 193 18.54 -8.62 -7.27
CA GLU A 193 18.12 -9.57 -6.24
C GLU A 193 16.59 -9.66 -6.12
N PHE A 194 15.84 -8.80 -6.83
CA PHE A 194 14.39 -8.87 -6.84
C PHE A 194 13.92 -10.22 -7.40
N ILE A 195 13.02 -10.89 -6.70
CA ILE A 195 12.41 -12.14 -7.17
C ILE A 195 10.90 -12.11 -7.02
N PHE A 196 10.20 -12.73 -7.96
CA PHE A 196 8.82 -13.12 -7.75
C PHE A 196 8.80 -14.40 -6.91
N ALA A 197 8.24 -14.30 -5.72
CA ALA A 197 7.95 -15.44 -4.90
C ALA A 197 6.60 -16.01 -5.30
N ASP A 198 6.42 -17.32 -5.18
CA ASP A 198 5.07 -17.83 -5.15
C ASP A 198 4.35 -17.13 -4.00
N PRO A 199 3.15 -16.60 -4.25
CA PRO A 199 2.42 -15.94 -3.20
C PRO A 199 2.33 -16.92 -2.03
N TYR A 200 2.49 -16.35 -0.81
CA TYR A 200 2.02 -16.89 0.43
C TYR A 200 1.13 -18.12 0.19
N ASN A 201 1.58 -19.29 0.60
CA ASN A 201 0.84 -20.52 0.34
C ASN A 201 -0.53 -20.43 1.05
N PRO A 202 -1.64 -20.21 0.31
CA PRO A 202 -2.95 -20.07 0.94
C PRO A 202 -3.38 -21.36 1.63
N ASP A 203 -2.75 -22.51 1.33
CA ASP A 203 -3.04 -23.79 1.96
C ASP A 203 -2.56 -23.82 3.42
N ASP A 204 -1.55 -23.03 3.80
CA ASP A 204 -1.11 -22.88 5.19
C ASP A 204 -2.15 -22.13 6.04
N TYR A 205 -3.08 -21.46 5.38
CA TYR A 205 -4.13 -20.63 5.99
C TYR A 205 -5.54 -20.95 5.45
N ALA A 206 -5.65 -21.87 4.50
CA ALA A 206 -6.94 -22.38 4.07
C ALA A 206 -7.60 -23.11 5.25
N ARG A 207 -8.84 -22.78 5.53
CA ARG A 207 -9.65 -23.68 6.37
C ARG A 207 -9.75 -25.03 5.68
N ALA A 208 -9.79 -26.06 6.49
CA ALA A 208 -10.05 -27.42 6.03
C ALA A 208 -11.32 -27.47 5.14
N PRO A 209 -11.44 -28.45 4.23
CA PRO A 209 -12.61 -28.63 3.39
C PRO A 209 -13.90 -28.57 4.25
N GLY A 210 -14.76 -27.57 4.00
CA GLY A 210 -15.95 -27.26 4.81
C GLY A 210 -16.00 -25.83 5.31
N GLU A 211 -15.20 -24.92 4.73
CA GLU A 211 -15.24 -23.49 5.03
C GLU A 211 -16.68 -22.94 5.04
N GLU A 212 -17.06 -22.32 6.16
CA GLU A 212 -18.37 -21.71 6.29
C GLU A 212 -18.58 -20.64 5.20
N ALA A 213 -19.77 -20.64 4.64
CA ALA A 213 -20.21 -19.58 3.74
C ALA A 213 -20.11 -18.21 4.44
N ALA A 214 -20.03 -17.14 3.67
CA ALA A 214 -20.14 -15.79 4.24
C ALA A 214 -21.39 -15.70 5.14
N PRO A 215 -21.33 -14.95 6.24
CA PRO A 215 -22.50 -14.73 7.09
C PRO A 215 -23.71 -14.28 6.27
N GLU A 216 -24.92 -14.63 6.71
CA GLU A 216 -26.16 -14.29 6.00
C GLU A 216 -26.25 -12.77 5.77
N GLY A 217 -26.53 -12.36 4.53
CA GLY A 217 -26.59 -10.95 4.12
C GLY A 217 -25.26 -10.26 3.98
N MET A 218 -24.14 -11.01 4.02
CA MET A 218 -22.78 -10.45 3.83
C MET A 218 -22.09 -11.03 2.60
N ILE A 219 -21.15 -10.27 2.08
CA ILE A 219 -20.23 -10.66 1.02
C ILE A 219 -18.79 -10.61 1.54
N LEU A 220 -17.94 -11.50 1.03
CA LEU A 220 -16.50 -11.47 1.29
C LEU A 220 -15.87 -10.33 0.48
N VAL A 221 -15.24 -9.39 1.17
CA VAL A 221 -14.55 -8.23 0.57
C VAL A 221 -13.08 -8.54 0.29
N SER A 222 -12.40 -9.21 1.24
CA SER A 222 -11.00 -9.62 1.09
C SER A 222 -10.88 -10.86 0.20
N ASN A 223 -9.72 -11.02 -0.43
CA ASN A 223 -9.41 -12.21 -1.20
C ASN A 223 -8.59 -13.23 -0.39
N LYS A 224 -8.15 -14.31 -1.04
CA LYS A 224 -7.35 -15.38 -0.43
C LYS A 224 -5.91 -14.98 -0.07
N ASP A 225 -5.41 -13.86 -0.62
CA ASP A 225 -4.00 -13.45 -0.55
C ASP A 225 -3.68 -12.66 0.73
N VAL A 226 -4.66 -12.46 1.62
CA VAL A 226 -4.47 -11.78 2.91
C VAL A 226 -4.81 -12.69 4.09
N ALA A 227 -4.13 -12.47 5.21
CA ALA A 227 -4.26 -13.30 6.42
C ALA A 227 -5.53 -13.01 7.23
N TYR A 228 -6.59 -12.52 6.58
CA TYR A 228 -7.87 -12.23 7.21
C TYR A 228 -9.04 -12.42 6.25
N ARG A 229 -10.25 -12.55 6.81
CA ARG A 229 -11.52 -12.42 6.12
C ARG A 229 -12.20 -11.16 6.59
N PHE A 230 -12.49 -10.29 5.63
CA PHE A 230 -13.28 -9.08 5.83
C PHE A 230 -14.59 -9.26 5.09
N TYR A 231 -15.69 -9.21 5.81
CA TYR A 231 -17.05 -9.30 5.28
C TYR A 231 -17.73 -7.95 5.42
N ALA A 232 -18.57 -7.61 4.45
CA ALA A 232 -19.44 -6.43 4.51
C ALA A 232 -20.88 -6.81 4.11
N PRO A 233 -21.90 -6.08 4.57
CA PRO A 233 -23.26 -6.29 4.09
C PRO A 233 -23.32 -6.20 2.55
N ASP A 234 -24.17 -7.01 1.92
CA ASP A 234 -24.35 -7.06 0.46
C ASP A 234 -24.85 -5.76 -0.15
N THR A 235 -25.35 -4.85 0.68
CA THR A 235 -25.75 -3.48 0.31
C THR A 235 -24.59 -2.51 0.13
N TRP A 236 -23.37 -2.91 0.55
CA TRP A 236 -22.15 -2.14 0.35
C TRP A 236 -21.47 -2.57 -0.94
N LYS A 237 -20.80 -1.64 -1.60
CA LYS A 237 -19.93 -1.92 -2.75
C LYS A 237 -18.52 -2.21 -2.29
N THR A 238 -17.86 -3.16 -2.96
CA THR A 238 -16.48 -3.50 -2.66
C THR A 238 -15.53 -2.70 -3.54
N ASN A 239 -14.38 -2.37 -2.99
CA ASN A 239 -13.25 -1.80 -3.72
C ASN A 239 -11.96 -2.48 -3.25
N TYR A 240 -11.06 -2.69 -4.20
CA TYR A 240 -9.73 -3.21 -3.94
C TYR A 240 -8.72 -2.32 -4.66
N ASP A 241 -7.78 -1.77 -3.91
CA ASP A 241 -6.68 -0.99 -4.43
C ASP A 241 -5.43 -1.24 -3.58
N GLN A 242 -4.33 -1.63 -4.20
CA GLN A 242 -3.01 -1.79 -3.56
C GLN A 242 -3.04 -2.61 -2.26
N GLN A 243 -3.65 -3.80 -2.29
CA GLN A 243 -3.82 -4.70 -1.13
C GLN A 243 -4.71 -4.14 0.01
N ILE A 244 -5.34 -3.01 -0.19
CA ILE A 244 -6.34 -2.47 0.72
C ILE A 244 -7.71 -2.94 0.28
N PHE A 245 -8.36 -3.72 1.11
CA PHE A 245 -9.75 -4.14 0.89
C PHE A 245 -10.68 -3.15 1.57
N ALA A 246 -11.63 -2.65 0.80
CA ALA A 246 -12.60 -1.68 1.29
C ALA A 246 -14.02 -2.01 0.82
N ALA A 247 -14.98 -1.64 1.65
CA ALA A 247 -16.39 -1.58 1.30
C ALA A 247 -16.88 -0.14 1.47
N TYR A 248 -17.81 0.31 0.64
CA TYR A 248 -18.29 1.67 0.68
C TYR A 248 -19.76 1.80 0.28
N ARG A 249 -20.38 2.88 0.76
CA ARG A 249 -21.72 3.30 0.36
C ARG A 249 -21.64 4.26 -0.83
N GLU A 250 -22.43 4.00 -1.87
CA GLU A 250 -22.50 4.90 -3.05
C GLU A 250 -23.21 6.22 -2.74
N ASP A 251 -24.20 6.18 -1.85
CA ASP A 251 -25.08 7.31 -1.55
C ASP A 251 -24.39 8.43 -0.75
N ASP A 252 -23.53 8.10 0.21
CA ASP A 252 -22.93 9.10 1.10
C ASP A 252 -21.40 8.98 1.23
N ARG A 253 -20.80 8.02 0.54
CA ARG A 253 -19.34 7.78 0.54
C ARG A 253 -18.74 7.33 1.89
N SER A 254 -19.57 6.89 2.81
CA SER A 254 -19.10 6.18 3.99
C SER A 254 -18.37 4.91 3.56
N SER A 255 -17.23 4.61 4.21
CA SER A 255 -16.41 3.47 3.82
C SER A 255 -15.76 2.79 5.01
N VAL A 256 -15.50 1.48 4.88
CA VAL A 256 -14.67 0.69 5.80
C VAL A 256 -13.53 0.10 4.99
N SER A 257 -12.31 0.22 5.49
CA SER A 257 -11.12 -0.39 4.90
C SER A 257 -10.31 -1.16 5.93
N VAL A 258 -9.57 -2.16 5.48
CA VAL A 258 -8.63 -2.92 6.32
C VAL A 258 -7.23 -2.79 5.73
N VAL A 259 -6.31 -2.28 6.55
CA VAL A 259 -4.92 -2.06 6.19
C VAL A 259 -4.03 -2.90 7.11
N PRO A 260 -3.30 -3.89 6.58
CA PRO A 260 -2.22 -4.54 7.29
C PRO A 260 -0.99 -3.61 7.34
N TYR A 261 -0.30 -3.58 8.47
CA TYR A 261 0.93 -2.83 8.66
C TYR A 261 1.98 -3.72 9.31
N MET A 262 3.15 -3.79 8.70
CA MET A 262 4.31 -4.47 9.29
C MET A 262 5.06 -3.49 10.19
N PRO A 263 5.08 -3.72 11.53
CA PRO A 263 5.79 -2.83 12.42
C PRO A 263 7.29 -2.87 12.16
N GLN A 264 7.92 -1.71 12.18
CA GLN A 264 9.38 -1.60 12.12
C GLN A 264 10.08 -2.04 13.42
N LYS A 265 9.31 -2.23 14.49
CA LYS A 265 9.78 -2.65 15.80
C LYS A 265 9.00 -3.87 16.25
N GLU A 266 9.72 -4.93 16.61
CA GLU A 266 9.10 -6.10 17.22
C GLU A 266 8.34 -5.72 18.49
N GLY A 267 7.15 -6.31 18.66
CA GLY A 267 6.31 -6.07 19.84
C GLY A 267 5.66 -4.68 19.89
N MET A 268 5.50 -4.01 18.73
CA MET A 268 4.74 -2.77 18.66
C MET A 268 3.34 -2.95 19.25
N SER A 269 2.97 -2.13 20.21
CA SER A 269 1.63 -2.12 20.78
C SER A 269 0.63 -1.35 19.91
N VAL A 270 -0.66 -1.62 20.10
CA VAL A 270 -1.75 -0.88 19.45
C VAL A 270 -1.64 0.62 19.73
N ALA A 271 -1.32 1.00 20.96
CA ALA A 271 -1.20 2.41 21.35
C ALA A 271 0.01 3.10 20.67
N GLU A 272 1.15 2.40 20.54
CA GLU A 272 2.31 2.93 19.82
C GLU A 272 1.98 3.15 18.34
N TYR A 273 1.33 2.19 17.68
CA TYR A 273 0.90 2.34 16.28
C TYR A 273 -0.09 3.50 16.11
N PHE A 274 -1.11 3.60 16.98
CA PHE A 274 -2.04 4.72 16.91
C PHE A 274 -1.34 6.06 17.16
N GLY A 275 -0.35 6.11 18.05
CA GLY A 275 0.50 7.28 18.27
C GLY A 275 1.22 7.75 17.02
N ILE A 276 1.74 6.81 16.21
CA ILE A 276 2.36 7.10 14.89
C ILE A 276 1.33 7.69 13.94
N CYS A 277 0.16 7.05 13.79
CA CYS A 277 -0.92 7.55 12.94
C CYS A 277 -1.37 8.96 13.35
N LYS A 278 -1.54 9.17 14.64
CA LYS A 278 -1.94 10.47 15.21
C LYS A 278 -0.91 11.56 14.89
N ASN A 279 0.38 11.30 15.09
CA ASN A 279 1.43 12.26 14.80
C ASN A 279 1.45 12.63 13.31
N GLN A 280 1.31 11.64 12.43
CA GLN A 280 1.23 11.89 10.98
C GLN A 280 0.03 12.76 10.60
N MET A 281 -1.15 12.49 11.20
CA MET A 281 -2.34 13.32 10.98
C MET A 281 -2.11 14.76 11.42
N LEU A 282 -1.49 14.99 12.59
CA LEU A 282 -1.19 16.32 13.11
C LEU A 282 -0.14 17.06 12.26
N GLU A 283 0.86 16.37 11.75
CA GLU A 283 1.84 16.96 10.83
C GLU A 283 1.19 17.46 9.53
N ILE A 284 0.23 16.71 8.99
CA ILE A 284 -0.45 17.06 7.73
C ILE A 284 -1.50 18.15 7.95
N GLY A 285 -2.33 18.01 8.97
CA GLY A 285 -3.51 18.86 9.19
C GLY A 285 -3.29 20.02 10.16
N GLY A 286 -2.23 19.97 10.96
CA GLY A 286 -2.00 20.89 12.08
C GLY A 286 -2.67 20.41 13.40
N GLU A 287 -2.30 21.05 14.50
CA GLU A 287 -2.71 20.64 15.85
C GLU A 287 -4.24 20.63 16.07
N ASP A 288 -4.95 21.54 15.42
CA ASP A 288 -6.41 21.68 15.56
C ASP A 288 -7.21 20.76 14.61
N SER A 289 -6.52 19.98 13.76
CA SER A 289 -7.19 19.16 12.75
C SER A 289 -7.82 17.89 13.30
N LEU A 290 -7.37 17.40 14.45
CA LEU A 290 -7.75 16.11 15.03
C LEU A 290 -8.37 16.30 16.41
N VAL A 291 -9.57 15.75 16.61
CA VAL A 291 -10.25 15.75 17.92
C VAL A 291 -10.62 14.31 18.29
N MET A 292 -10.03 13.81 19.37
CA MET A 292 -10.38 12.50 19.93
C MET A 292 -11.76 12.53 20.60
N ILE A 293 -12.55 11.48 20.37
CA ILE A 293 -13.92 11.33 20.92
C ILE A 293 -13.93 10.20 21.95
N SER A 294 -13.47 9.00 21.58
CA SER A 294 -13.39 7.87 22.52
C SER A 294 -12.23 6.93 22.19
N GLU A 295 -11.86 6.13 23.20
CA GLU A 295 -10.93 5.02 23.11
C GLU A 295 -11.51 3.88 23.93
N GLU A 296 -11.67 2.70 23.34
CA GLU A 296 -12.34 1.56 23.97
C GLU A 296 -11.63 0.26 23.63
N GLU A 297 -11.51 -0.64 24.62
CA GLU A 297 -11.05 -2.01 24.39
C GLU A 297 -12.15 -2.82 23.70
N VAL A 298 -11.82 -3.45 22.60
CA VAL A 298 -12.73 -4.26 21.78
C VAL A 298 -12.06 -5.57 21.35
N LYS A 299 -12.77 -6.35 20.52
CA LYS A 299 -12.20 -7.51 19.83
C LYS A 299 -12.25 -7.29 18.32
N LEU A 300 -11.24 -7.77 17.61
CA LEU A 300 -11.23 -7.91 16.17
C LEU A 300 -10.70 -9.31 15.82
N GLY A 301 -11.49 -10.10 15.13
CA GLY A 301 -11.11 -11.49 14.81
C GLY A 301 -10.74 -12.33 16.07
N GLY A 302 -11.42 -12.11 17.20
CA GLY A 302 -11.15 -12.76 18.48
C GLY A 302 -9.92 -12.24 19.22
N ARG A 303 -9.14 -11.30 18.67
CA ARG A 303 -7.95 -10.71 19.30
C ARG A 303 -8.31 -9.45 20.07
N ASN A 304 -7.49 -9.14 21.08
CA ASN A 304 -7.60 -7.85 21.76
C ASN A 304 -7.29 -6.73 20.79
N ALA A 305 -8.12 -5.74 20.75
CA ALA A 305 -8.02 -4.57 19.88
C ALA A 305 -8.42 -3.32 20.63
N THR A 306 -8.08 -2.16 20.12
CA THR A 306 -8.56 -0.88 20.62
C THR A 306 -9.29 -0.15 19.49
N ALA A 307 -10.49 0.34 19.79
CA ALA A 307 -11.25 1.21 18.90
C ALA A 307 -11.02 2.67 19.30
N TYR A 308 -10.51 3.45 18.38
CA TYR A 308 -10.35 4.90 18.49
C TYR A 308 -11.41 5.60 17.65
N VAL A 309 -12.19 6.48 18.28
CA VAL A 309 -13.14 7.34 17.56
C VAL A 309 -12.64 8.78 17.62
N TYR A 310 -12.55 9.41 16.47
CA TYR A 310 -12.05 10.77 16.36
C TYR A 310 -12.61 11.48 15.14
N THR A 311 -12.53 12.81 15.11
CA THR A 311 -12.71 13.59 13.88
C THR A 311 -11.39 14.12 13.39
N TYR A 312 -11.28 14.23 12.05
CA TYR A 312 -10.10 14.77 11.39
C TYR A 312 -10.51 15.62 10.19
N VAL A 313 -9.84 16.76 10.02
CA VAL A 313 -10.11 17.72 8.93
C VAL A 313 -9.14 17.49 7.79
N ILE A 314 -9.66 17.13 6.61
CA ILE A 314 -8.88 16.94 5.38
C ILE A 314 -9.44 17.87 4.30
N GLY A 315 -8.59 18.74 3.74
CA GLY A 315 -8.99 19.64 2.66
C GLY A 315 -10.17 20.57 3.03
N GLY A 316 -10.24 20.99 4.31
CA GLY A 316 -11.31 21.83 4.83
C GLY A 316 -12.62 21.09 5.11
N LYS A 317 -12.65 19.77 4.98
CA LYS A 317 -13.83 18.94 5.26
C LYS A 317 -13.56 18.04 6.47
N THR A 318 -14.51 18.02 7.41
CA THR A 318 -14.44 17.17 8.59
C THR A 318 -14.98 15.78 8.28
N TYR A 319 -14.21 14.75 8.66
CA TYR A 319 -14.61 13.36 8.68
C TYR A 319 -14.55 12.82 10.10
N GLN A 320 -15.39 11.83 10.39
CA GLN A 320 -15.37 11.08 11.64
C GLN A 320 -14.95 9.65 11.34
N TYR A 321 -14.09 9.13 12.21
CA TYR A 321 -13.44 7.83 12.07
C TYR A 321 -13.75 6.95 13.28
N LYS A 322 -13.94 5.64 13.04
CA LYS A 322 -13.84 4.58 14.05
C LYS A 322 -12.75 3.63 13.54
N GLN A 323 -11.58 3.72 14.15
CA GLN A 323 -10.40 2.93 13.79
C GLN A 323 -10.16 1.85 14.82
N ILE A 324 -10.26 0.59 14.41
CA ILE A 324 -10.06 -0.59 15.25
C ILE A 324 -8.71 -1.18 14.90
N ILE A 325 -7.82 -1.26 15.89
CA ILE A 325 -6.44 -1.71 15.71
C ILE A 325 -6.20 -2.96 16.53
N ALA A 326 -5.70 -4.01 15.89
CA ALA A 326 -5.30 -5.27 16.52
C ALA A 326 -3.90 -5.68 16.09
N VAL A 327 -3.20 -6.44 16.94
CA VAL A 327 -1.94 -7.10 16.58
C VAL A 327 -2.19 -8.61 16.44
N TYR A 328 -1.77 -9.16 15.31
CA TYR A 328 -1.85 -10.60 15.04
C TYR A 328 -0.60 -11.04 14.27
N ARG A 329 0.10 -12.09 14.74
CA ARG A 329 1.34 -12.62 14.13
C ARG A 329 2.36 -11.53 13.80
N SER A 330 2.67 -10.67 14.77
CA SER A 330 3.59 -9.53 14.63
C SER A 330 3.19 -8.44 13.63
N MET A 331 2.03 -8.56 12.99
CA MET A 331 1.44 -7.55 12.12
C MET A 331 0.40 -6.73 12.87
N VAL A 332 0.31 -5.44 12.55
CA VAL A 332 -0.77 -4.56 12.98
C VAL A 332 -1.84 -4.54 11.89
N TYR A 333 -3.08 -4.72 12.27
CA TYR A 333 -4.23 -4.61 11.38
C TYR A 333 -5.09 -3.45 11.83
N SER A 334 -5.34 -2.53 10.92
CA SER A 334 -6.18 -1.36 11.14
C SER A 334 -7.44 -1.44 10.29
N MET A 335 -8.59 -1.69 10.91
CA MET A 335 -9.90 -1.61 10.28
C MET A 335 -10.48 -0.21 10.56
N THR A 336 -10.72 0.56 9.51
CA THR A 336 -11.10 1.97 9.66
C THR A 336 -12.42 2.26 8.96
N TYR A 337 -13.42 2.64 9.73
CA TYR A 337 -14.67 3.23 9.26
C TYR A 337 -14.51 4.74 9.14
N THR A 338 -14.92 5.29 8.00
CA THR A 338 -14.84 6.73 7.67
C THR A 338 -16.20 7.21 7.16
N ALA A 339 -16.71 8.27 7.74
CA ALA A 339 -17.92 8.95 7.28
C ALA A 339 -17.86 10.46 7.57
N THR A 340 -18.78 11.24 7.03
CA THR A 340 -19.01 12.60 7.56
C THR A 340 -19.71 12.50 8.94
N PRO A 341 -19.55 13.49 9.84
CA PRO A 341 -20.19 13.44 11.17
C PRO A 341 -21.71 13.21 11.12
N GLU A 342 -22.38 13.74 10.09
CA GLU A 342 -23.82 13.59 9.91
C GLU A 342 -24.22 12.15 9.54
N ASN A 343 -23.34 11.43 8.82
CA ASN A 343 -23.59 10.07 8.34
C ASN A 343 -23.02 8.99 9.24
N PHE A 344 -22.11 9.37 10.16
CA PHE A 344 -21.36 8.41 10.98
C PHE A 344 -22.26 7.42 11.73
N HIS A 345 -23.33 7.90 12.35
CA HIS A 345 -24.25 7.05 13.11
C HIS A 345 -25.17 6.17 12.26
N LYS A 346 -25.34 6.50 10.97
CA LYS A 346 -26.27 5.76 10.09
C LYS A 346 -25.84 4.32 9.84
N HIS A 347 -24.53 4.08 9.82
CA HIS A 347 -23.97 2.81 9.40
C HIS A 347 -23.23 2.07 10.53
N LEU A 348 -23.32 2.55 11.79
CA LEU A 348 -22.62 1.89 12.91
C LEU A 348 -23.04 0.43 13.09
N ALA A 349 -24.32 0.10 12.89
CA ALA A 349 -24.80 -1.27 12.99
C ALA A 349 -24.15 -2.18 11.92
N ASP A 350 -24.00 -1.68 10.69
CA ASP A 350 -23.30 -2.39 9.62
C ASP A 350 -21.81 -2.57 9.97
N VAL A 351 -21.18 -1.50 10.48
CA VAL A 351 -19.77 -1.53 10.90
C VAL A 351 -19.53 -2.49 12.05
N ASP A 352 -20.40 -2.51 13.04
CA ASP A 352 -20.32 -3.45 14.17
C ASP A 352 -20.49 -4.89 13.68
N ALA A 353 -21.41 -5.15 12.75
CA ALA A 353 -21.54 -6.45 12.11
C ALA A 353 -20.31 -6.86 11.30
N MET A 354 -19.64 -5.92 10.61
CA MET A 354 -18.36 -6.17 9.93
C MET A 354 -17.25 -6.53 10.91
N ILE A 355 -17.17 -5.86 12.08
CA ILE A 355 -16.20 -6.14 13.14
C ILE A 355 -16.44 -7.53 13.73
N ASP A 356 -17.69 -7.86 14.03
CA ASP A 356 -18.09 -9.15 14.59
C ASP A 356 -17.82 -10.33 13.65
N ALA A 357 -18.01 -10.09 12.34
CA ALA A 357 -17.77 -11.08 11.30
C ALA A 357 -16.31 -11.18 10.85
N PHE A 358 -15.45 -10.25 11.27
CA PHE A 358 -14.04 -10.23 10.88
C PHE A 358 -13.28 -11.44 11.48
N GLU A 359 -12.47 -12.10 10.66
CA GLU A 359 -11.69 -13.27 11.08
C GLU A 359 -10.24 -13.13 10.63
N PHE A 360 -9.30 -13.53 11.50
CA PHE A 360 -7.93 -13.83 11.10
C PHE A 360 -7.82 -15.26 10.59
N ARG A 361 -7.02 -15.46 9.54
CA ARG A 361 -6.68 -16.79 9.00
C ARG A 361 -5.47 -17.38 9.68
#